data_7956802b1f44f549c66519aaea1f6999
#
_entry.id   7956802b1f44f549c66519aaea1f6999
#
_cell.length_a   1.000
_cell.length_b   1.000
_cell.length_c   1.000
_cell.angle_alpha   90.00
_cell.angle_beta   90.00
_cell.angle_gamma   90.00
#
_symmetry.space_group_name_H-M   'P 1'
#
loop_
_entity.id
_entity.type
_entity.pdbx_description
1 polymer ?
#
loop_
_entity_poly.entity_id
_entity_poly.type
_entity_poly.pdbx_seq_one_letter_code
_entity_poly.pdbx_strand_id
1 'polypeptide(L)'
;VGLFLILDERMGHGQWGHAGMYLQTLALLAEERGWGTCLQECWGMVRPALKTHLALDPGEMVWCGMAIGKPDPSHPVNALRAERANLEDVAELRGFP
;
A
#
# COMPACT_ATOMS: atom_id res chain seq x y z
N VAL A 1 2.81 12.56 -7.60
CA VAL A 1 1.49 12.07 -8.01
C VAL A 1 0.83 11.40 -6.83
N GLY A 2 -0.47 11.65 -6.60
CA GLY A 2 -1.29 10.90 -5.65
C GLY A 2 -2.16 9.88 -6.40
N LEU A 3 -2.31 8.71 -5.79
CA LEU A 3 -3.15 7.64 -6.29
C LEU A 3 -4.06 7.19 -5.14
N PHE A 4 -5.31 6.88 -5.45
CA PHE A 4 -6.21 6.19 -4.53
C PHE A 4 -6.59 4.84 -5.11
N LEU A 5 -6.47 3.78 -4.30
CA LEU A 5 -7.02 2.49 -4.63
C LEU A 5 -8.47 2.42 -4.16
N ILE A 6 -9.36 2.27 -5.14
CA ILE A 6 -10.79 2.17 -4.93
C ILE A 6 -11.18 0.70 -4.99
N LEU A 7 -11.92 0.23 -4.01
CA LEU A 7 -12.42 -1.14 -3.93
C LEU A 7 -13.94 -1.16 -3.77
N ASP A 8 -14.55 -2.28 -4.12
CA ASP A 8 -15.93 -2.58 -3.79
C ASP A 8 -16.07 -2.83 -2.27
N GLU A 9 -16.98 -2.13 -1.62
CA GLU A 9 -17.24 -2.25 -0.17
C GLU A 9 -17.63 -3.68 0.25
N ARG A 10 -18.13 -4.50 -0.68
CA ARG A 10 -18.50 -5.91 -0.44
C ARG A 10 -17.32 -6.86 -0.41
N MET A 11 -16.11 -6.41 -0.77
CA MET A 11 -14.92 -7.24 -0.72
C MET A 11 -14.64 -7.71 0.70
N GLY A 12 -14.48 -9.02 0.89
CA GLY A 12 -14.10 -9.61 2.16
C GLY A 12 -12.60 -9.49 2.45
N HIS A 13 -12.22 -9.77 3.70
CA HIS A 13 -10.83 -9.62 4.18
C HIS A 13 -9.81 -10.39 3.35
N GLY A 14 -10.16 -11.58 2.82
CA GLY A 14 -9.26 -12.35 1.95
C GLY A 14 -8.91 -11.61 0.66
N GLN A 15 -9.85 -10.86 0.11
CA GLN A 15 -9.64 -10.09 -1.12
C GLN A 15 -8.81 -8.82 -0.85
N TRP A 16 -8.80 -8.31 0.38
CA TRP A 16 -7.92 -7.20 0.77
C TRP A 16 -6.43 -7.61 0.69
N GLY A 17 -6.13 -8.89 0.91
CA GLY A 17 -4.80 -9.42 0.64
C GLY A 17 -4.38 -9.22 -0.82
N HIS A 18 -5.28 -9.48 -1.77
CA HIS A 18 -5.02 -9.24 -3.20
C HIS A 18 -4.79 -7.75 -3.51
N ALA A 19 -5.55 -6.86 -2.87
CA ALA A 19 -5.36 -5.42 -3.00
C ALA A 19 -3.96 -4.99 -2.49
N GLY A 20 -3.51 -5.54 -1.37
CA GLY A 20 -2.15 -5.33 -0.85
C GLY A 20 -1.07 -5.84 -1.81
N MET A 21 -1.25 -7.02 -2.40
CA MET A 21 -0.33 -7.57 -3.42
C MET A 21 -0.27 -6.67 -4.66
N TYR A 22 -1.41 -6.12 -5.09
CA TYR A 22 -1.46 -5.16 -6.20
C TYR A 22 -0.64 -3.91 -5.89
N LEU A 23 -0.84 -3.28 -4.71
CA LEU A 23 -0.08 -2.10 -4.30
C LEU A 23 1.42 -2.40 -4.17
N GLN A 24 1.78 -3.56 -3.63
CA GLN A 24 3.19 -3.96 -3.53
C GLN A 24 3.81 -4.12 -4.92
N THR A 25 3.11 -4.73 -5.86
CA THR A 25 3.59 -4.88 -7.24
C THR A 25 3.79 -3.51 -7.89
N LEU A 26 2.84 -2.59 -7.69
CA LEU A 26 2.95 -1.21 -8.20
C LEU A 26 4.16 -0.49 -7.60
N ALA A 27 4.39 -0.64 -6.29
CA ALA A 27 5.54 -0.05 -5.61
C ALA A 27 6.88 -0.58 -6.17
N LEU A 28 6.98 -1.89 -6.40
CA LEU A 28 8.19 -2.50 -6.98
C LEU A 28 8.44 -2.02 -8.42
N LEU A 29 7.40 -1.93 -9.23
CA LEU A 29 7.50 -1.42 -10.60
C LEU A 29 7.85 0.09 -10.64
N ALA A 30 7.43 0.85 -9.66
CA ALA A 30 7.81 2.26 -9.51
C ALA A 30 9.30 2.37 -9.15
N GLU A 31 9.76 1.58 -8.17
CA GLU A 31 11.16 1.52 -7.75
C GLU A 31 12.09 1.14 -8.91
N GLU A 32 11.73 0.12 -9.70
CA GLU A 32 12.47 -0.26 -10.92
C GLU A 32 12.69 0.93 -11.88
N ARG A 33 11.79 1.89 -11.88
CA ARG A 33 11.84 3.09 -12.72
C ARG A 33 12.43 4.31 -12.00
N GLY A 34 12.98 4.11 -10.82
CA GLY A 34 13.59 5.17 -10.00
C GLY A 34 12.56 6.14 -9.39
N TRP A 35 11.35 5.65 -9.10
CA TRP A 35 10.30 6.38 -8.40
C TRP A 35 10.12 5.82 -6.99
N GLY A 36 10.12 6.69 -5.99
CA GLY A 36 9.75 6.32 -4.63
C GLY A 36 8.24 6.28 -4.46
N THR A 37 7.77 5.44 -3.55
CA THR A 37 6.36 5.34 -3.18
C THR A 37 6.17 5.45 -1.68
N CYS A 38 5.00 5.95 -1.25
CA CYS A 38 4.59 6.00 0.13
C CYS A 38 3.12 5.61 0.23
N LEU A 39 2.83 4.47 0.88
CA LEU A 39 1.47 4.04 1.18
C LEU A 39 0.86 4.91 2.28
N GLN A 40 -0.41 5.25 2.12
CA GLN A 40 -1.11 6.22 2.96
C GLN A 40 -2.46 5.66 3.41
N GLU A 41 -2.46 4.85 4.46
CA GLU A 41 -3.69 4.31 5.06
C GLU A 41 -4.55 5.36 5.75
N CYS A 42 -3.96 6.50 6.12
CA CYS A 42 -4.67 7.60 6.80
C CYS A 42 -5.90 8.09 6.02
N TRP A 43 -5.95 7.94 4.72
CA TRP A 43 -7.11 8.27 3.91
C TRP A 43 -8.36 7.44 4.27
N GLY A 44 -8.16 6.27 4.86
CA GLY A 44 -9.23 5.44 5.41
C GLY A 44 -10.05 6.12 6.51
N MET A 45 -9.47 7.10 7.23
CA MET A 45 -10.14 7.83 8.30
C MET A 45 -11.12 8.89 7.77
N VAL A 46 -10.96 9.33 6.53
CA VAL A 46 -11.76 10.39 5.90
C VAL A 46 -12.54 9.90 4.68
N ARG A 47 -12.82 8.59 4.60
CA ARG A 47 -13.53 7.97 3.47
C ARG A 47 -14.81 8.70 3.03
N PRO A 48 -15.71 9.15 3.94
CA PRO A 48 -16.93 9.83 3.50
C PRO A 48 -16.64 11.12 2.73
N ALA A 49 -15.66 11.91 3.19
CA ALA A 49 -15.28 13.13 2.52
C ALA A 49 -14.64 12.84 1.14
N LEU A 50 -13.78 11.81 1.06
CA LEU A 50 -13.18 11.36 -0.20
C LEU A 50 -14.21 10.81 -1.17
N LYS A 51 -15.19 10.03 -0.69
CA LYS A 51 -16.27 9.51 -1.53
C LYS A 51 -17.03 10.64 -2.22
N THR A 52 -17.32 11.69 -1.47
CA THR A 52 -17.98 12.90 -2.03
C THR A 52 -17.08 13.64 -3.00
N HIS A 53 -15.82 13.88 -2.61
CA HIS A 53 -14.87 14.66 -3.41
C HIS A 53 -14.51 13.98 -4.73
N LEU A 54 -14.36 12.65 -4.71
CA LEU A 54 -14.02 11.85 -5.89
C LEU A 54 -15.25 11.40 -6.68
N ALA A 55 -16.46 11.76 -6.22
CA ALA A 55 -17.74 11.35 -6.82
C ALA A 55 -17.83 9.83 -7.04
N LEU A 56 -17.44 9.03 -6.02
CA LEU A 56 -17.46 7.58 -6.10
C LEU A 56 -18.89 7.03 -6.12
N ASP A 57 -19.09 5.96 -6.86
CA ASP A 57 -20.38 5.26 -6.93
C ASP A 57 -20.79 4.61 -5.60
N PRO A 58 -22.10 4.36 -5.39
CA PRO A 58 -22.55 3.52 -4.28
C PRO A 58 -21.85 2.16 -4.29
N GLY A 59 -21.31 1.74 -3.14
CA GLY A 59 -20.57 0.48 -3.02
C GLY A 59 -19.07 0.59 -3.29
N GLU A 60 -18.57 1.73 -3.71
CA GLU A 60 -17.14 2.00 -3.82
C GLU A 60 -16.58 2.66 -2.56
N MET A 61 -15.37 2.27 -2.17
CA MET A 61 -14.63 2.89 -1.07
C MET A 61 -13.17 3.15 -1.41
N VAL A 62 -12.62 4.22 -0.87
CA VAL A 62 -11.17 4.41 -0.83
C VAL A 62 -10.59 3.45 0.21
N TRP A 63 -9.74 2.54 -0.23
CA TRP A 63 -9.07 1.59 0.67
C TRP A 63 -7.74 2.14 1.17
N CYS A 64 -6.90 2.64 0.28
CA CYS A 64 -5.59 3.18 0.59
C CYS A 64 -5.20 4.23 -0.44
N GLY A 65 -4.36 5.17 -0.05
CA GLY A 65 -3.67 6.07 -0.96
C GLY A 65 -2.22 5.65 -1.17
N MET A 66 -1.61 6.15 -2.23
CA MET A 66 -0.18 6.03 -2.50
C MET A 66 0.34 7.33 -3.09
N ALA A 67 1.35 7.92 -2.46
CA ALA A 67 2.12 8.99 -3.09
C ALA A 67 3.24 8.36 -3.93
N ILE A 68 3.49 8.90 -5.12
CA ILE A 68 4.55 8.47 -6.04
C ILE A 68 5.34 9.71 -6.46
N GLY A 69 6.65 9.69 -6.32
CA GLY A 69 7.50 10.83 -6.67
C GLY A 69 8.98 10.47 -6.74
N LYS A 70 9.80 11.42 -7.12
CA LYS A 70 11.25 11.26 -7.02
C LYS A 70 11.63 11.29 -5.54
N PRO A 71 12.36 10.27 -5.04
CA PRO A 71 12.85 10.29 -3.67
C PRO A 71 13.90 11.39 -3.51
N ASP A 72 13.86 12.06 -2.36
CA ASP A 72 14.94 12.98 -1.95
C ASP A 72 15.98 12.19 -1.15
N PRO A 73 17.17 11.89 -1.72
CA PRO A 73 18.18 11.08 -1.04
C PRO A 73 18.79 11.80 0.18
N SER A 74 18.63 13.11 0.27
CA SER A 74 19.14 13.89 1.40
C SER A 74 18.22 13.90 2.62
N HIS A 75 16.94 13.52 2.45
CA HIS A 75 15.98 13.53 3.55
C HIS A 75 16.20 12.33 4.47
N PRO A 76 16.37 12.54 5.80
CA PRO A 76 16.69 11.47 6.75
C PRO A 76 15.72 10.28 6.73
N VAL A 77 14.43 10.50 6.46
CA VAL A 77 13.43 9.43 6.39
C VAL A 77 13.76 8.38 5.32
N ASN A 78 14.43 8.76 4.25
CA ASN A 78 14.80 7.85 3.16
C ASN A 78 16.04 6.99 3.49
N ALA A 79 16.77 7.33 4.55
CA ALA A 79 17.87 6.53 5.09
C ALA A 79 17.39 5.50 6.14
N LEU A 80 16.14 5.59 6.59
CA LEU A 80 15.59 4.67 7.57
C LEU A 80 15.59 3.23 7.03
N ARG A 81 16.12 2.31 7.83
CA ARG A 81 16.05 0.86 7.60
C ARG A 81 15.32 0.24 8.78
N ALA A 82 14.11 -0.24 8.53
CA ALA A 82 13.36 -0.97 9.54
C ALA A 82 13.97 -2.36 9.74
N GLU A 83 14.09 -2.76 10.99
CA GLU A 83 14.51 -4.13 11.34
C GLU A 83 13.50 -5.14 10.78
N ARG A 84 13.99 -6.32 10.50
CA ARG A 84 13.20 -7.47 10.05
C ARG A 84 13.45 -8.63 11.00
N ALA A 85 12.38 -9.32 11.37
CA ALA A 85 12.47 -10.57 12.11
C ALA A 85 13.26 -11.61 11.29
N ASN A 86 13.97 -12.50 12.00
CA ASN A 86 14.61 -13.64 11.35
C ASN A 86 13.55 -14.58 10.78
N LEU A 87 13.95 -15.46 9.84
CA LEU A 87 13.01 -16.39 9.22
C LEU A 87 12.36 -17.32 10.25
N GLU A 88 13.14 -17.83 11.19
CA GLU A 88 12.70 -18.72 12.27
C GLU A 88 11.69 -18.09 13.23
N ASP A 89 11.65 -16.76 13.32
CA ASP A 89 10.69 -16.03 14.16
C ASP A 89 9.31 -15.92 13.51
N VAL A 90 9.24 -16.07 12.18
CA VAL A 90 8.01 -15.83 11.39
C VAL A 90 7.53 -17.04 10.60
N ALA A 91 8.36 -18.07 10.44
CA ALA A 91 8.03 -19.26 9.67
C ALA A 91 8.65 -20.52 10.28
N GLU A 92 7.90 -21.61 10.26
CA GLU A 92 8.39 -22.95 10.57
C GLU A 92 8.45 -23.76 9.28
N LEU A 93 9.64 -24.22 8.91
CA LEU A 93 9.85 -25.07 7.74
C LEU A 93 9.70 -26.53 8.12
N ARG A 94 8.76 -27.24 7.52
CA ARG A 94 8.52 -28.68 7.76
C ARG A 94 8.68 -29.47 6.47
N GLY A 95 9.27 -30.66 6.57
CA GLY A 95 9.44 -31.58 5.44
C GLY A 95 10.59 -31.19 4.48
N PHE A 96 11.46 -30.28 4.91
CA PHE A 96 12.70 -29.97 4.21
C PHE A 96 13.89 -30.57 4.96
N PRO A 97 14.92 -31.09 4.23
CA PRO A 97 16.14 -31.56 4.86
C PRO A 97 16.93 -30.43 5.54
#